data_3942037cd56ed7eead34d8bb9d785856
#
_entry.id   3942037cd56ed7eead34d8bb9d785856
#
_cell.length_a   1.000
_cell.length_b   1.000
_cell.length_c   1.000
_cell.angle_alpha   90.00
_cell.angle_beta   90.00
_cell.angle_gamma   90.00
#
_symmetry.space_group_name_H-M   'P 1'
#
loop_
_entity.id
_entity.type
_entity.pdbx_description
1 polymer ?
#
loop_
_entity_poly.entity_id
_entity_poly.type
_entity_poly.pdbx_seq_one_letter_code
_entity_poly.pdbx_strand_id
1 'polypeptide(L)'
;MAYTSVIPVRRLDRAVKYVMNKEKTTAVSLQDALDYAANRDKTEQSCFESSYTCTLETAFADMRQTKERWHKSGGVQGYHLVQSFAAGEVTPELAHQIAKELADRMLGGRYQYVIGTHLNTGHIHSHIVWNSVSCVDGKKYRSN
;
A
#
# COMPACT_ATOMS: atom_id res chain seq x y z
N MET A 1 -5.81 -2.71 -20.39
CA MET A 1 -4.92 -1.56 -20.05
C MET A 1 -4.85 -1.42 -18.54
N ALA A 2 -3.65 -1.26 -18.02
CA ALA A 2 -3.47 -1.07 -16.59
C ALA A 2 -3.92 0.33 -16.17
N TYR A 3 -4.48 0.43 -14.99
CA TYR A 3 -4.94 1.67 -14.41
C TYR A 3 -4.33 1.83 -13.03
N THR A 4 -3.79 3.02 -12.74
CA THR A 4 -3.18 3.32 -11.46
C THR A 4 -3.76 4.58 -10.83
N SER A 5 -3.89 4.57 -9.52
CA SER A 5 -4.26 5.76 -8.76
C SER A 5 -3.47 5.78 -7.46
N VAL A 6 -3.14 6.98 -6.99
CA VAL A 6 -2.39 7.16 -5.73
C VAL A 6 -3.23 7.98 -4.78
N ILE A 7 -3.39 7.48 -3.58
CA ILE A 7 -4.21 8.11 -2.55
C ILE A 7 -3.34 8.41 -1.33
N PRO A 8 -3.19 9.69 -0.92
CA PRO A 8 -2.47 9.98 0.33
C PRO A 8 -3.29 9.54 1.53
N VAL A 9 -2.62 8.93 2.48
CA VAL A 9 -3.23 8.45 3.73
C VAL A 9 -2.86 9.43 4.83
N ARG A 10 -3.86 10.16 5.35
CA ARG A 10 -3.61 11.27 6.28
C ARG A 10 -3.92 10.95 7.73
N ARG A 11 -4.70 9.92 7.99
CA ARG A 11 -5.13 9.62 9.36
C ARG A 11 -4.68 8.25 9.78
N LEU A 12 -4.00 8.22 10.92
CA LEU A 12 -3.48 6.99 11.48
C LEU A 12 -4.46 6.34 12.45
N ASP A 13 -5.28 7.15 13.09
CA ASP A 13 -6.04 6.78 14.28
C ASP A 13 -7.48 6.37 14.03
N ARG A 14 -7.93 6.37 12.79
CA ARG A 14 -9.34 6.08 12.53
C ARG A 14 -9.55 4.68 12.03
N ALA A 15 -10.30 3.94 12.81
CA ALA A 15 -11.00 2.78 12.31
C ALA A 15 -11.97 3.23 11.25
N VAL A 16 -11.96 2.63 10.10
CA VAL A 16 -12.50 3.28 8.98
C VAL A 16 -13.71 2.62 8.42
N LYS A 17 -14.73 3.41 8.40
CA LYS A 17 -15.96 3.04 7.75
C LYS A 17 -15.78 2.79 6.27
N TYR A 18 -14.77 3.38 5.66
CA TYR A 18 -14.53 3.14 4.25
C TYR A 18 -14.17 1.68 3.96
N VAL A 19 -13.58 0.99 4.92
CA VAL A 19 -13.30 -0.44 4.78
C VAL A 19 -14.58 -1.22 4.55
N MET A 20 -15.67 -0.72 5.10
CA MET A 20 -16.99 -1.31 4.91
C MET A 20 -17.60 -0.94 3.57
N ASN A 21 -17.07 0.09 2.92
CA ASN A 21 -17.55 0.55 1.62
C ASN A 21 -16.44 0.43 0.59
N LYS A 22 -16.34 -0.75 0.01
CA LYS A 22 -15.26 -1.11 -0.90
C LYS A 22 -15.27 -0.38 -2.23
N GLU A 23 -16.31 0.32 -2.53
CA GLU A 23 -16.38 1.11 -3.75
C GLU A 23 -15.62 2.41 -3.62
N LYS A 24 -15.31 2.81 -2.39
CA LYS A 24 -14.54 4.02 -2.15
C LYS A 24 -13.12 3.66 -1.83
N THR A 25 -12.22 4.12 -2.67
CA THR A 25 -10.80 3.81 -2.54
C THR A 25 -10.05 4.79 -1.64
N THR A 26 -10.76 5.67 -0.94
CA THR A 26 -10.14 6.67 -0.09
C THR A 26 -9.81 6.08 1.27
N ALA A 27 -8.58 5.67 1.46
CA ALA A 27 -8.12 5.20 2.75
C ALA A 27 -7.97 6.38 3.70
N VAL A 28 -8.47 6.26 4.92
CA VAL A 28 -8.40 7.34 5.89
C VAL A 28 -7.34 7.13 6.96
N SER A 29 -6.83 5.92 7.12
CA SER A 29 -5.73 5.63 8.04
C SER A 29 -4.74 4.69 7.39
N LEU A 30 -3.49 4.78 7.86
CA LEU A 30 -2.44 3.90 7.36
C LEU A 30 -2.73 2.44 7.72
N GLN A 31 -3.25 2.18 8.92
CA GLN A 31 -3.57 0.82 9.33
C GLN A 31 -4.62 0.20 8.39
N ASP A 32 -5.64 0.97 8.04
CA ASP A 32 -6.69 0.47 7.15
C ASP A 32 -6.16 0.21 5.74
N ALA A 33 -5.29 1.09 5.25
CA ALA A 33 -4.66 0.88 3.94
C ALA A 33 -3.80 -0.38 3.93
N LEU A 34 -3.05 -0.61 5.00
CA LEU A 34 -2.22 -1.81 5.13
C LEU A 34 -3.09 -3.07 5.24
N ASP A 35 -4.17 -3.00 6.00
CA ASP A 35 -5.09 -4.12 6.12
C ASP A 35 -5.78 -4.43 4.80
N TYR A 36 -6.13 -3.40 4.05
CA TYR A 36 -6.72 -3.57 2.72
C TYR A 36 -5.73 -4.22 1.77
N ALA A 37 -4.50 -3.73 1.75
CA ALA A 37 -3.46 -4.30 0.89
C ALA A 37 -3.20 -5.77 1.23
N ALA A 38 -3.21 -6.10 2.52
CA ALA A 38 -3.02 -7.48 2.98
C ALA A 38 -4.31 -8.32 2.90
N ASN A 39 -5.44 -7.70 2.54
CA ASN A 39 -6.75 -8.36 2.46
C ASN A 39 -7.12 -9.08 3.75
N ARG A 40 -6.93 -8.42 4.88
CA ARG A 40 -7.16 -9.05 6.20
C ARG A 40 -8.63 -9.37 6.47
N ASP A 41 -9.52 -8.64 5.86
CA ASP A 41 -10.97 -8.92 5.96
C ASP A 41 -11.41 -10.02 4.97
N LYS A 42 -10.49 -10.48 4.13
CA LYS A 42 -10.70 -11.58 3.18
C LYS A 42 -11.87 -11.35 2.23
N THR A 43 -12.06 -10.11 1.83
CA THR A 43 -13.13 -9.75 0.90
C THR A 43 -12.76 -10.03 -0.55
N GLU A 44 -11.49 -10.21 -0.83
CA GLU A 44 -10.97 -10.57 -2.13
C GLU A 44 -10.07 -11.79 -1.98
N GLN A 45 -9.83 -12.50 -3.06
CA GLN A 45 -8.87 -13.59 -3.05
C GLN A 45 -7.47 -13.01 -3.11
N SER A 46 -6.73 -13.15 -2.02
CA SER A 46 -5.32 -12.76 -1.99
C SER A 46 -4.50 -13.78 -2.76
N CYS A 47 -3.73 -13.32 -3.73
CA CYS A 47 -2.88 -14.19 -4.54
C CYS A 47 -1.43 -14.15 -4.09
N PHE A 48 -0.90 -12.95 -3.88
CA PHE A 48 0.51 -12.76 -3.52
C PHE A 48 0.66 -11.57 -2.58
N GLU A 49 1.67 -11.64 -1.71
CA GLU A 49 1.99 -10.58 -0.77
C GLU A 49 3.51 -10.40 -0.71
N SER A 50 3.96 -9.17 -0.58
CA SER A 50 5.38 -8.83 -0.42
C SER A 50 5.55 -7.64 0.50
N SER A 51 6.74 -7.49 1.07
CA SER A 51 7.06 -6.33 1.89
C SER A 51 8.52 -5.98 1.75
N TYR A 52 8.88 -4.76 2.14
CA TYR A 52 10.25 -4.27 2.09
C TYR A 52 10.58 -3.55 3.38
N THR A 53 11.59 -4.01 4.09
CA THR A 53 12.08 -3.49 5.38
C THR A 53 11.00 -3.44 6.46
N CYS A 54 9.99 -4.27 6.31
CA CYS A 54 8.95 -4.52 7.31
C CYS A 54 8.31 -5.86 6.95
N THR A 55 7.40 -6.34 7.80
CA THR A 55 6.59 -7.51 7.47
C THR A 55 5.14 -7.06 7.35
N LEU A 56 4.29 -7.92 6.78
CA LEU A 56 2.87 -7.62 6.68
C LEU A 56 2.24 -7.42 8.05
N GLU A 57 2.68 -8.22 9.04
CA GLU A 57 2.12 -8.16 10.39
C GLU A 57 2.61 -6.94 11.17
N THR A 58 3.85 -6.50 10.93
CA THR A 58 4.47 -5.44 11.71
C THR A 58 4.54 -4.10 10.97
N ALA A 59 4.03 -4.04 9.75
CA ALA A 59 4.22 -2.86 8.87
C ALA A 59 3.77 -1.56 9.54
N PHE A 60 2.59 -1.57 10.16
CA PHE A 60 2.07 -0.37 10.80
C PHE A 60 3.01 0.12 11.91
N ALA A 61 3.42 -0.79 12.78
CA ALA A 61 4.31 -0.46 13.90
C ALA A 61 5.68 0.00 13.39
N ASP A 62 6.20 -0.68 12.38
CA ASP A 62 7.50 -0.34 11.81
C ASP A 62 7.48 1.02 11.14
N MET A 63 6.43 1.32 10.40
CA MET A 63 6.28 2.61 9.73
C MET A 63 6.09 3.74 10.75
N ARG A 64 5.36 3.49 11.83
CA ARG A 64 5.21 4.46 12.90
C ARG A 64 6.53 4.73 13.60
N GLN A 65 7.30 3.69 13.89
CA GLN A 65 8.62 3.83 14.51
C GLN A 65 9.55 4.68 13.66
N THR A 66 9.54 4.47 12.34
CA THR A 66 10.35 5.28 11.43
C THR A 66 9.99 6.75 11.54
N LYS A 67 8.70 7.08 11.57
CA LYS A 67 8.26 8.47 11.72
C LYS A 67 8.70 9.06 13.05
N GLU A 68 8.57 8.30 14.13
CA GLU A 68 8.97 8.73 15.47
C GLU A 68 10.47 8.97 15.54
N ARG A 69 11.24 8.06 14.95
CA ARG A 69 12.71 8.17 14.91
C ARG A 69 13.16 9.48 14.26
N TRP A 70 12.49 9.90 13.22
CA TRP A 70 12.85 11.10 12.47
C TRP A 70 12.03 12.32 12.87
N HIS A 71 11.20 12.19 13.90
CA HIS A 71 10.36 13.29 14.44
C HIS A 71 9.42 13.85 13.37
N LYS A 72 8.82 12.97 12.57
CA LYS A 72 7.92 13.36 11.47
C LYS A 72 6.61 12.58 11.50
N SER A 73 5.99 12.53 12.67
CA SER A 73 4.75 11.77 12.86
C SER A 73 3.50 12.49 12.39
N GLY A 74 3.60 13.75 12.00
CA GLY A 74 2.45 14.52 11.54
C GLY A 74 2.26 14.46 10.04
N GLY A 75 1.17 15.02 9.57
CA GLY A 75 0.86 15.13 8.15
C GLY A 75 0.45 13.83 7.50
N VAL A 76 0.83 13.66 6.23
CA VAL A 76 0.50 12.43 5.49
C VAL A 76 1.25 11.26 6.10
N GLN A 77 0.53 10.20 6.42
CA GLN A 77 1.10 9.03 7.10
C GLN A 77 1.68 8.01 6.14
N GLY A 78 1.16 7.95 4.94
CA GLY A 78 1.61 7.02 3.92
C GLY A 78 0.88 7.25 2.63
N TYR A 79 1.13 6.39 1.66
CA TYR A 79 0.49 6.45 0.36
C TYR A 79 0.00 5.08 -0.04
N HIS A 80 -1.09 5.04 -0.77
CA HIS A 80 -1.69 3.81 -1.27
C HIS A 80 -1.86 3.96 -2.78
N LEU A 81 -1.16 3.12 -3.53
CA LEU A 81 -1.28 3.06 -4.98
C LEU A 81 -2.02 1.79 -5.34
N VAL A 82 -3.04 1.93 -6.18
CA VAL A 82 -3.78 0.79 -6.70
C VAL A 82 -3.50 0.67 -8.20
N GLN A 83 -3.11 -0.52 -8.62
CA GLN A 83 -2.89 -0.83 -10.02
C GLN A 83 -3.88 -1.92 -10.42
N SER A 84 -4.75 -1.60 -11.36
CA SER A 84 -5.82 -2.50 -11.80
C SER A 84 -5.57 -2.99 -13.22
N PHE A 85 -5.88 -4.26 -13.45
CA PHE A 85 -5.74 -4.87 -14.77
C PHE A 85 -7.08 -5.45 -15.20
N ALA A 86 -7.35 -5.39 -16.49
CA ALA A 86 -8.54 -6.01 -17.05
C ALA A 86 -8.43 -7.53 -17.00
N ALA A 87 -9.57 -8.19 -17.02
CA ALA A 87 -9.63 -9.65 -17.01
C ALA A 87 -8.82 -10.20 -18.18
N GLY A 88 -7.91 -11.14 -17.90
CA GLY A 88 -7.09 -11.79 -18.91
C GLY A 88 -5.91 -10.96 -19.42
N GLU A 89 -5.72 -9.75 -18.92
CA GLU A 89 -4.63 -8.89 -19.37
C GLU A 89 -3.27 -9.38 -18.84
N VAL A 90 -3.25 -9.83 -17.59
CA VAL A 90 -2.05 -10.36 -16.94
C VAL A 90 -2.44 -11.52 -16.03
N THR A 91 -1.43 -12.31 -15.66
CA THR A 91 -1.61 -13.31 -14.59
C THR A 91 -1.38 -12.65 -13.23
N PRO A 92 -1.87 -13.24 -12.13
CA PRO A 92 -1.57 -12.70 -10.80
C PRO A 92 -0.07 -12.60 -10.51
N GLU A 93 0.73 -13.58 -10.97
CA GLU A 93 2.17 -13.57 -10.80
C GLU A 93 2.80 -12.37 -11.51
N LEU A 94 2.40 -12.13 -12.74
CA LEU A 94 2.94 -11.02 -13.51
C LEU A 94 2.51 -9.69 -12.93
N ALA A 95 1.25 -9.57 -12.52
CA ALA A 95 0.75 -8.35 -11.87
C ALA A 95 1.55 -8.03 -10.61
N HIS A 96 1.84 -9.04 -9.80
CA HIS A 96 2.62 -8.84 -8.57
C HIS A 96 4.05 -8.42 -8.89
N GLN A 97 4.69 -9.04 -9.88
CA GLN A 97 6.02 -8.64 -10.32
C GLN A 97 6.06 -7.20 -10.83
N ILE A 98 5.05 -6.80 -11.60
CA ILE A 98 4.93 -5.44 -12.09
C ILE A 98 4.82 -4.46 -10.92
N ALA A 99 3.99 -4.78 -9.93
CA ALA A 99 3.83 -3.93 -8.75
C ALA A 99 5.13 -3.81 -7.96
N LYS A 100 5.83 -4.92 -7.78
CA LYS A 100 7.09 -4.92 -7.04
C LYS A 100 8.15 -4.10 -7.77
N GLU A 101 8.27 -4.25 -9.07
CA GLU A 101 9.23 -3.48 -9.85
C GLU A 101 8.88 -1.99 -9.82
N LEU A 102 7.60 -1.66 -9.92
CA LEU A 102 7.15 -0.28 -9.82
C LEU A 102 7.52 0.32 -8.46
N ALA A 103 7.24 -0.39 -7.36
CA ALA A 103 7.57 0.07 -6.03
C ALA A 103 9.09 0.28 -5.87
N ASP A 104 9.88 -0.67 -6.33
CA ASP A 104 11.33 -0.57 -6.21
C ASP A 104 11.89 0.62 -7.00
N ARG A 105 11.35 0.88 -8.18
CA ARG A 105 11.79 2.03 -9.00
C ARG A 105 11.31 3.37 -8.43
N MET A 106 10.06 3.42 -7.98
CA MET A 106 9.51 4.66 -7.42
C MET A 106 10.16 5.06 -6.11
N LEU A 107 10.41 4.07 -5.26
CA LEU A 107 10.79 4.31 -3.87
C LEU A 107 12.29 4.21 -3.63
N GLY A 108 13.02 3.64 -4.58
CA GLY A 108 14.49 3.63 -4.56
C GLY A 108 15.10 2.94 -3.35
N GLY A 109 14.40 1.99 -2.74
CA GLY A 109 14.89 1.30 -1.55
C GLY A 109 14.88 2.14 -0.28
N ARG A 110 14.13 3.25 -0.27
CA ARG A 110 14.18 4.23 0.83
C ARG A 110 12.96 4.18 1.73
N TYR A 111 11.86 3.61 1.27
CA TYR A 111 10.58 3.62 1.99
C TYR A 111 10.13 2.20 2.24
N GLN A 112 9.66 1.96 3.46
CA GLN A 112 9.03 0.70 3.80
C GLN A 112 7.72 0.57 3.01
N TYR A 113 7.47 -0.60 2.45
CA TYR A 113 6.22 -0.81 1.73
C TYR A 113 5.69 -2.23 1.92
N VAL A 114 4.40 -2.39 1.69
CA VAL A 114 3.77 -3.69 1.51
C VAL A 114 3.03 -3.71 0.19
N ILE A 115 2.95 -4.86 -0.43
CA ILE A 115 2.21 -5.07 -1.66
C ILE A 115 1.29 -6.27 -1.46
N GLY A 116 0.02 -6.11 -1.83
CA GLY A 116 -0.91 -7.22 -1.92
C GLY A 116 -1.51 -7.27 -3.31
N THR A 117 -1.49 -8.43 -3.94
CA THR A 117 -2.13 -8.64 -5.24
C THR A 117 -3.35 -9.52 -5.03
N HIS A 118 -4.50 -9.02 -5.44
CA HIS A 118 -5.79 -9.62 -5.17
C HIS A 118 -6.55 -9.90 -6.46
N LEU A 119 -7.35 -10.95 -6.44
CA LEU A 119 -8.26 -11.28 -7.54
C LEU A 119 -9.68 -10.99 -7.08
N ASN A 120 -10.39 -10.18 -7.84
CA ASN A 120 -11.77 -9.80 -7.54
C ASN A 120 -12.57 -9.81 -8.85
N THR A 121 -13.55 -10.73 -8.94
CA THR A 121 -14.45 -10.84 -10.10
C THR A 121 -13.71 -10.90 -11.43
N GLY A 122 -12.63 -11.67 -11.50
CA GLY A 122 -11.83 -11.80 -12.72
C GLY A 122 -10.87 -10.66 -12.99
N HIS A 123 -10.88 -9.62 -12.17
CA HIS A 123 -9.96 -8.50 -12.28
C HIS A 123 -8.87 -8.63 -11.24
N ILE A 124 -7.67 -8.25 -11.64
CA ILE A 124 -6.50 -8.32 -10.76
C ILE A 124 -6.15 -6.92 -10.31
N HIS A 125 -5.97 -6.77 -9.00
CA HIS A 125 -5.59 -5.49 -8.38
C HIS A 125 -4.34 -5.70 -7.55
N SER A 126 -3.36 -4.82 -7.72
CA SER A 126 -2.21 -4.75 -6.83
C SER A 126 -2.30 -3.48 -6.00
N HIS A 127 -2.14 -3.62 -4.70
CA HIS A 127 -2.16 -2.53 -3.75
C HIS A 127 -0.76 -2.36 -3.19
N ILE A 128 -0.19 -1.17 -3.35
CA ILE A 128 1.12 -0.83 -2.81
C ILE A 128 0.90 0.26 -1.76
N VAL A 129 1.29 -0.02 -0.52
CA VAL A 129 1.20 0.96 0.57
C VAL A 129 2.59 1.20 1.09
N TRP A 130 3.02 2.47 1.15
CA TRP A 130 4.35 2.80 1.64
C TRP A 130 4.32 3.92 2.65
N ASN A 131 5.38 3.94 3.46
CA ASN A 131 5.55 4.95 4.49
C ASN A 131 5.82 6.31 3.86
N SER A 132 5.30 7.37 4.48
CA SER A 132 5.55 8.72 4.02
C SER A 132 6.96 9.21 4.38
N VAL A 133 7.66 8.54 5.29
CA VAL A 133 8.98 8.95 5.78
C VAL A 133 9.99 7.87 5.42
N SER A 134 11.10 8.29 4.82
CA SER A 134 12.17 7.39 4.44
C SER A 134 12.82 6.76 5.66
N CYS A 135 13.02 5.45 5.63
CA CYS A 135 13.75 4.75 6.68
C CYS A 135 15.27 4.90 6.54
N VAL A 136 15.73 5.52 5.47
CA VAL A 136 17.16 5.73 5.22
C VAL A 136 17.62 7.10 5.72
N ASP A 137 16.88 8.15 5.38
CA ASP A 137 17.30 9.53 5.69
C ASP A 137 16.21 10.39 6.30
N GLY A 138 15.03 9.83 6.55
CA GLY A 138 13.94 10.55 7.18
C GLY A 138 13.25 11.59 6.31
N LYS A 139 13.56 11.65 5.03
CA LYS A 139 12.89 12.60 4.14
C LYS A 139 11.49 12.12 3.82
N LYS A 140 10.58 13.08 3.72
CA LYS A 140 9.20 12.76 3.32
C LYS A 140 9.12 12.50 1.83
N TYR A 141 8.30 11.51 1.47
CA TYR A 141 8.04 11.19 0.07
C TYR A 141 7.32 12.37 -0.59
N ARG A 142 7.73 12.72 -1.79
CA ARG A 142 7.08 13.77 -2.57
C ARG A 142 6.47 13.16 -3.82
N SER A 143 5.16 13.29 -3.92
CA SER A 143 4.40 12.89 -5.10
C SER A 143 4.37 14.08 -6.05
N ASN A 144 4.97 13.92 -7.21
CA ASN A 144 4.93 14.95 -8.24
C ASN A 144 3.89 14.60 -9.29
#